data_592f69279d61f82bd3325e7ad5c5863a
#
_entry.id   592f69279d61f82bd3325e7ad5c5863a
#
_cell.length_a   1.000
_cell.length_b   1.000
_cell.length_c   1.000
_cell.angle_alpha   90.00
_cell.angle_beta   90.00
_cell.angle_gamma   90.00
#
_symmetry.space_group_name_H-M   'P 1'
#
loop_
_entity.id
_entity.type
_entity.pdbx_description
1 polymer ?
#
loop_
_entity_poly.entity_id
_entity_poly.type
_entity_poly.pdbx_seq_one_letter_code
_entity_poly.pdbx_strand_id
1 'polypeptide(L)'
;TFDIVFIDGLHLEDQVDRDIQNSLKFLNKNGTVVLHDCLPISEWHQRQVYGGGGIWAGTVWRSVAKLRMTDSSLEINVVDIDWGCGILRKKTKNTLFKKSIIDYSFYEENKNELMNVITAEQFKELYK
;
A
#
# COMPACT_ATOMS: atom_id res chain seq x y z
N THR A 1 -2.70 21.02 6.89
CA THR A 1 -2.17 20.14 5.81
C THR A 1 -0.78 19.65 6.13
N PHE A 2 -0.39 18.56 5.51
CA PHE A 2 0.86 17.85 5.78
C PHE A 2 1.62 17.54 4.49
N ASP A 3 2.94 17.55 4.56
CA ASP A 3 3.80 17.14 3.45
C ASP A 3 4.05 15.63 3.46
N ILE A 4 4.09 15.04 4.66
CA ILE A 4 4.24 13.59 4.83
C ILE A 4 3.24 13.13 5.88
N VAL A 5 2.55 12.02 5.58
CA VAL A 5 1.71 11.30 6.54
C VAL A 5 2.16 9.85 6.57
N PHE A 6 2.48 9.35 7.77
CA PHE A 6 2.84 7.94 7.96
C PHE A 6 1.67 7.18 8.60
N ILE A 7 1.26 6.09 7.97
CA ILE A 7 0.17 5.24 8.44
C ILE A 7 0.75 3.89 8.87
N ASP A 8 0.67 3.61 10.14
CA ASP A 8 1.08 2.34 10.76
C ASP A 8 0.20 2.10 12.01
N GLY A 9 -1.09 2.11 11.78
CA GLY A 9 -2.10 1.94 12.84
C GLY A 9 -2.65 0.52 12.89
N LEU A 10 -3.97 0.37 12.89
CA LEU A 10 -4.61 -0.93 12.88
C LEU A 10 -4.49 -1.57 11.49
N HIS A 11 -3.96 -2.80 11.43
CA HIS A 11 -3.65 -3.52 10.19
C HIS A 11 -4.88 -4.22 9.59
N LEU A 12 -6.02 -3.55 9.56
CA LEU A 12 -7.25 -4.03 8.95
C LEU A 12 -7.68 -3.11 7.79
N GLU A 13 -8.04 -3.71 6.67
CA GLU A 13 -8.40 -3.02 5.43
C GLU A 13 -9.35 -1.84 5.66
N ASP A 14 -10.45 -2.04 6.38
CA ASP A 14 -11.45 -0.99 6.61
C ASP A 14 -10.88 0.22 7.34
N GLN A 15 -10.03 0.02 8.32
CA GLN A 15 -9.39 1.11 9.03
C GLN A 15 -8.33 1.78 8.18
N VAL A 16 -7.52 1.00 7.47
CA VAL A 16 -6.50 1.51 6.56
C VAL A 16 -7.13 2.35 5.45
N ASP A 17 -8.26 1.93 4.88
CA ASP A 17 -9.01 2.72 3.90
C ASP A 17 -9.39 4.09 4.46
N ARG A 18 -9.92 4.14 5.69
CA ARG A 18 -10.27 5.41 6.35
C ARG A 18 -9.04 6.28 6.60
N ASP A 19 -7.96 5.67 7.06
CA ASP A 19 -6.71 6.39 7.35
C ASP A 19 -6.11 6.98 6.08
N ILE A 20 -6.13 6.24 4.97
CA ILE A 20 -5.67 6.74 3.66
C ILE A 20 -6.55 7.91 3.20
N GLN A 21 -7.87 7.75 3.22
CA GLN A 21 -8.78 8.81 2.77
C GLN A 21 -8.63 10.09 3.61
N ASN A 22 -8.53 9.95 4.92
CA ASN A 22 -8.29 11.09 5.80
C ASN A 22 -6.93 11.75 5.52
N SER A 23 -5.88 10.94 5.33
CA SER A 23 -4.55 11.45 5.01
C SER A 23 -4.54 12.22 3.69
N LEU A 24 -5.15 11.69 2.65
CA LEU A 24 -5.23 12.34 1.33
C LEU A 24 -5.99 13.66 1.38
N LYS A 25 -7.01 13.76 2.25
CA LYS A 25 -7.79 14.99 2.44
C LYS A 25 -6.94 16.14 2.97
N PHE A 26 -6.01 15.86 3.86
CA PHE A 26 -5.16 16.86 4.50
C PHE A 26 -3.73 16.90 3.94
N LEU A 27 -3.47 16.16 2.87
CA LEU A 27 -2.16 16.11 2.24
C LEU A 27 -1.95 17.33 1.32
N ASN A 28 -0.79 17.96 1.43
CA ASN A 28 -0.37 19.01 0.50
C ASN A 28 -0.26 18.46 -0.94
N LYS A 29 -0.30 19.35 -1.92
CA LYS A 29 -0.32 19.00 -3.36
C LYS A 29 0.80 18.02 -3.76
N ASN A 30 2.01 18.22 -3.24
CA ASN A 30 3.17 17.38 -3.53
C ASN A 30 3.53 16.48 -2.34
N GLY A 31 2.60 16.31 -1.42
CA GLY A 31 2.81 15.50 -0.24
C GLY A 31 2.82 14.00 -0.52
N THR A 32 3.28 13.24 0.45
CA THR A 32 3.43 11.80 0.36
C THR A 32 2.75 11.12 1.56
N VAL A 33 1.93 10.12 1.28
CA VAL A 33 1.48 9.16 2.30
C VAL A 33 2.39 7.94 2.24
N VAL A 34 2.93 7.56 3.40
CA VAL A 34 3.72 6.34 3.56
C VAL A 34 2.90 5.35 4.38
N LEU A 35 2.72 4.15 3.86
CA LEU A 35 1.90 3.11 4.46
C LEU A 35 2.75 1.87 4.74
N HIS A 36 2.79 1.43 6.00
CA HIS A 36 3.57 0.26 6.39
C HIS A 36 2.79 -1.06 6.22
N ASP A 37 3.48 -2.21 6.25
CA ASP A 37 2.93 -3.57 6.16
C ASP A 37 2.23 -3.91 4.84
N CYS A 38 2.69 -3.36 3.74
CA CYS A 38 2.07 -3.56 2.43
C CYS A 38 2.45 -4.88 1.73
N LEU A 39 3.50 -5.59 2.17
CA LEU A 39 4.00 -6.81 1.53
C LEU A 39 4.08 -7.98 2.51
N PRO A 40 2.95 -8.59 2.89
CA PRO A 40 3.00 -9.85 3.65
C PRO A 40 3.68 -10.94 2.82
N ILE A 41 4.44 -11.82 3.48
CA ILE A 41 5.21 -12.87 2.80
C ILE A 41 4.59 -14.26 2.93
N SER A 42 3.51 -14.40 3.66
CA SER A 42 2.74 -15.64 3.75
C SER A 42 1.29 -15.35 4.08
N GLU A 43 0.42 -16.32 3.83
CA GLU A 43 -1.00 -16.21 4.18
C GLU A 43 -1.21 -15.97 5.68
N TRP A 44 -0.38 -16.58 6.52
CA TRP A 44 -0.42 -16.37 7.97
C TRP A 44 -0.16 -14.92 8.37
N HIS A 45 0.80 -14.26 7.74
CA HIS A 45 1.13 -12.86 8.06
C HIS A 45 0.01 -11.87 7.72
N GLN A 46 -0.82 -12.19 6.73
CA GLN A 46 -1.93 -11.33 6.30
C GLN A 46 -3.29 -11.74 6.87
N ARG A 47 -3.33 -12.59 7.89
CA ARG A 47 -4.60 -12.99 8.49
C ARG A 47 -5.39 -11.81 9.03
N GLN A 48 -6.71 -11.95 9.00
CA GLN A 48 -7.66 -10.93 9.45
C GLN A 48 -7.59 -10.71 10.97
N VAL A 49 -7.37 -11.78 11.73
CA VAL A 49 -7.42 -11.74 13.19
C VAL A 49 -6.03 -11.65 13.77
N TYR A 50 -5.79 -10.64 14.61
CA TYR A 50 -4.57 -10.52 15.39
C TYR A 50 -4.47 -11.65 16.42
N GLY A 51 -3.26 -12.13 16.67
CA GLY A 51 -3.00 -13.17 17.65
C GLY A 51 -2.40 -14.43 17.02
N GLY A 52 -2.19 -15.47 17.83
CA GLY A 52 -1.59 -16.73 17.39
C GLY A 52 -0.08 -16.71 17.23
N GLY A 53 0.59 -15.62 17.62
CA GLY A 53 2.04 -15.46 17.58
C GLY A 53 2.60 -15.09 16.21
N GLY A 54 3.84 -14.61 16.21
CA GLY A 54 4.55 -14.15 15.01
C GLY A 54 4.13 -12.77 14.53
N ILE A 55 4.69 -12.36 13.41
CA ILE A 55 4.40 -11.07 12.81
C ILE A 55 3.00 -11.04 12.22
N TRP A 56 2.35 -9.90 12.35
CA TRP A 56 1.02 -9.66 11.80
C TRP A 56 1.02 -8.40 10.94
N ALA A 57 1.06 -8.58 9.63
CA ALA A 57 0.89 -7.49 8.67
C ALA A 57 -0.60 -7.19 8.41
N GLY A 58 -1.48 -8.12 8.71
CA GLY A 58 -2.92 -7.97 8.53
C GLY A 58 -3.33 -7.83 7.08
N THR A 59 -4.40 -7.08 6.84
CA THR A 59 -4.98 -6.91 5.51
C THR A 59 -4.68 -5.55 4.87
N VAL A 60 -3.63 -4.87 5.30
CA VAL A 60 -3.16 -3.57 4.75
C VAL A 60 -2.96 -3.64 3.24
N TRP A 61 -2.34 -4.71 2.75
CA TRP A 61 -2.07 -4.91 1.33
C TRP A 61 -3.33 -4.84 0.45
N ARG A 62 -4.50 -5.21 0.99
CA ARG A 62 -5.76 -5.17 0.25
C ARG A 62 -6.17 -3.74 -0.09
N SER A 63 -5.95 -2.79 0.81
CA SER A 63 -6.21 -1.38 0.56
C SER A 63 -5.36 -0.85 -0.59
N VAL A 64 -4.07 -1.20 -0.62
CA VAL A 64 -3.16 -0.81 -1.72
C VAL A 64 -3.58 -1.46 -3.03
N ALA A 65 -3.83 -2.76 -3.03
CA ALA A 65 -4.27 -3.51 -4.22
C ALA A 65 -5.55 -2.90 -4.82
N LYS A 66 -6.52 -2.58 -3.97
CA LYS A 66 -7.78 -1.95 -4.37
C LYS A 66 -7.55 -0.58 -5.04
N LEU A 67 -6.71 0.26 -4.45
CA LEU A 67 -6.37 1.55 -5.03
C LEU A 67 -5.63 1.42 -6.37
N ARG A 68 -4.74 0.45 -6.49
CA ARG A 68 -4.07 0.14 -7.76
C ARG A 68 -5.03 -0.23 -8.87
N MET A 69 -6.18 -0.81 -8.52
CA MET A 69 -7.22 -1.22 -9.46
C MET A 69 -8.25 -0.13 -9.76
N THR A 70 -8.43 0.86 -8.87
CA THR A 70 -9.59 1.75 -8.91
C THR A 70 -9.27 3.23 -8.95
N ASP A 71 -8.09 3.68 -8.51
CA ASP A 71 -7.80 5.11 -8.37
C ASP A 71 -6.64 5.56 -9.25
N SER A 72 -6.98 6.07 -10.43
CA SER A 72 -5.99 6.62 -11.38
C SER A 72 -5.43 7.99 -10.98
N SER A 73 -5.92 8.59 -9.90
CA SER A 73 -5.41 9.87 -9.39
C SER A 73 -4.25 9.71 -8.41
N LEU A 74 -3.86 8.47 -8.10
CA LEU A 74 -2.78 8.15 -7.20
C LEU A 74 -1.64 7.44 -7.93
N GLU A 75 -0.42 7.93 -7.76
CA GLU A 75 0.79 7.17 -8.03
C GLU A 75 1.09 6.33 -6.80
N ILE A 76 1.21 5.02 -6.98
CA ILE A 76 1.46 4.07 -5.90
C ILE A 76 2.64 3.18 -6.26
N ASN A 77 3.65 3.20 -5.41
CA ASN A 77 4.77 2.25 -5.44
C ASN A 77 4.89 1.61 -4.07
N VAL A 78 5.28 0.35 -4.01
CA VAL A 78 5.59 -0.32 -2.74
C VAL A 78 7.07 -0.66 -2.72
N VAL A 79 7.80 -0.05 -1.80
CA VAL A 79 9.24 -0.29 -1.64
C VAL A 79 9.43 -1.61 -0.91
N ASP A 80 10.25 -2.50 -1.46
CA ASP A 80 10.53 -3.83 -0.88
C ASP A 80 11.56 -3.73 0.24
N ILE A 81 11.15 -3.10 1.32
CA ILE A 81 11.87 -3.01 2.59
C ILE A 81 10.87 -3.14 3.74
N ASP A 82 11.31 -3.70 4.85
CA ASP A 82 10.59 -3.71 6.13
C ASP A 82 9.08 -4.00 5.99
N TRP A 83 8.72 -5.17 5.46
CA TRP A 83 7.34 -5.62 5.22
C TRP A 83 6.57 -4.79 4.18
N GLY A 84 7.28 -4.02 3.38
CA GLY A 84 6.71 -3.21 2.31
C GLY A 84 6.22 -1.84 2.77
N CYS A 85 6.85 -0.80 2.24
CA CYS A 85 6.44 0.58 2.46
C CYS A 85 5.74 1.11 1.22
N GLY A 86 4.43 1.30 1.31
CA GLY A 86 3.62 1.90 0.25
C GLY A 86 3.84 3.41 0.20
N ILE A 87 4.10 3.94 -0.98
CA ILE A 87 4.32 5.36 -1.24
C ILE A 87 3.18 5.84 -2.14
N LEU A 88 2.30 6.69 -1.62
CA LEU A 88 1.15 7.22 -2.33
C LEU A 88 1.30 8.72 -2.54
N ARG A 89 1.18 9.16 -3.78
CA ARG A 89 1.19 10.58 -4.16
C ARG A 89 0.04 10.89 -5.11
N LYS A 90 -0.54 12.07 -4.97
CA LYS A 90 -1.53 12.56 -5.94
C LYS A 90 -0.84 12.83 -7.27
N LYS A 91 -1.34 12.24 -8.34
CA LYS A 91 -0.81 12.42 -9.69
C LYS A 91 -1.90 12.19 -10.72
N THR A 92 -1.97 13.03 -11.71
CA THR A 92 -2.96 12.91 -12.77
C THR A 92 -2.58 11.79 -13.74
N LYS A 93 -3.53 10.90 -14.05
CA LYS A 93 -3.41 9.85 -15.08
C LYS A 93 -2.37 8.78 -14.81
N ASN A 94 -2.58 7.97 -13.77
CA ASN A 94 -1.83 6.75 -13.58
C ASN A 94 -2.51 5.56 -14.27
N THR A 95 -1.71 4.60 -14.69
CA THR A 95 -2.21 3.34 -15.24
C THR A 95 -2.75 2.46 -14.12
N LEU A 96 -4.00 2.02 -14.27
CA LEU A 96 -4.61 1.08 -13.34
C LEU A 96 -4.14 -0.35 -13.60
N PHE A 97 -4.04 -1.13 -12.55
CA PHE A 97 -3.93 -2.59 -12.66
C PHE A 97 -5.29 -3.16 -13.09
N LYS A 98 -5.35 -3.84 -14.23
CA LYS A 98 -6.61 -4.16 -14.94
C LYS A 98 -7.28 -5.47 -14.51
N LYS A 99 -7.09 -5.95 -13.30
CA LYS A 99 -7.78 -7.13 -12.79
C LYS A 99 -8.47 -6.79 -11.48
N SER A 100 -9.58 -7.47 -11.16
CA SER A 100 -10.45 -7.11 -10.04
C SER A 100 -10.49 -8.15 -8.93
N ILE A 101 -9.72 -9.23 -9.02
CA ILE A 101 -9.69 -10.30 -8.00
C ILE A 101 -8.65 -9.94 -6.95
N ILE A 102 -9.08 -9.87 -5.68
CA ILE A 102 -8.21 -9.57 -4.54
C ILE A 102 -8.33 -10.70 -3.52
N ASP A 103 -7.63 -11.81 -3.76
CA ASP A 103 -7.38 -12.83 -2.75
C ASP A 103 -5.86 -13.01 -2.57
N TYR A 104 -5.47 -13.70 -1.51
CA TYR A 104 -4.05 -13.85 -1.20
C TYR A 104 -3.31 -14.66 -2.28
N SER A 105 -3.95 -15.68 -2.84
CA SER A 105 -3.37 -16.48 -3.91
C SER A 105 -3.05 -15.63 -5.14
N PHE A 106 -3.97 -14.77 -5.54
CA PHE A 106 -3.76 -13.82 -6.63
C PHE A 106 -2.64 -12.81 -6.31
N TYR A 107 -2.61 -12.28 -5.09
CA TYR A 107 -1.54 -11.41 -4.62
C TYR A 107 -0.18 -12.10 -4.72
N GLU A 108 -0.07 -13.32 -4.21
CA GLU A 108 1.19 -14.09 -4.23
C GLU A 108 1.72 -14.29 -5.64
N GLU A 109 0.85 -14.60 -6.59
CA GLU A 109 1.22 -14.81 -8.00
C GLU A 109 1.56 -13.52 -8.75
N ASN A 110 0.93 -12.39 -8.37
CA ASN A 110 1.01 -11.13 -9.12
C ASN A 110 1.60 -9.98 -8.30
N LYS A 111 2.23 -10.26 -7.19
CA LYS A 111 2.68 -9.26 -6.20
C LYS A 111 3.43 -8.08 -6.81
N ASN A 112 4.42 -8.34 -7.63
CA ASN A 112 5.28 -7.30 -8.17
C ASN A 112 4.51 -6.29 -9.05
N GLU A 113 3.62 -6.77 -9.90
CA GLU A 113 2.78 -5.89 -10.74
C GLU A 113 1.64 -5.27 -9.96
N LEU A 114 0.91 -6.08 -9.18
CA LEU A 114 -0.25 -5.64 -8.41
C LEU A 114 0.12 -4.52 -7.46
N MET A 115 1.19 -4.69 -6.71
CA MET A 115 1.63 -3.74 -5.69
C MET A 115 2.63 -2.71 -6.23
N ASN A 116 3.01 -2.81 -7.51
CA ASN A 116 4.02 -1.97 -8.12
C ASN A 116 5.32 -1.92 -7.29
N VAL A 117 5.88 -3.11 -7.05
CA VAL A 117 7.02 -3.28 -6.15
C VAL A 117 8.28 -2.70 -6.77
N ILE A 118 8.99 -1.89 -6.00
CA ILE A 118 10.27 -1.28 -6.39
C ILE A 118 11.33 -1.53 -5.32
N THR A 119 12.59 -1.47 -5.72
CA THR A 119 13.71 -1.55 -4.78
C THR A 119 13.94 -0.22 -4.07
N ALA A 120 14.71 -0.23 -2.98
CA ALA A 120 15.13 0.99 -2.29
C ALA A 120 15.94 1.91 -3.21
N GLU A 121 16.77 1.35 -4.08
CA GLU A 121 17.54 2.10 -5.08
C GLU A 121 16.64 2.78 -6.11
N GLN A 122 15.65 2.07 -6.63
CA GLN A 122 14.64 2.63 -7.53
C GLN A 122 13.85 3.75 -6.87
N PHE A 123 13.48 3.57 -5.59
CA PHE A 123 12.82 4.62 -4.82
C PHE A 123 13.67 5.90 -4.76
N LYS A 124 14.96 5.78 -4.46
CA LYS A 124 15.86 6.94 -4.41
C LYS A 124 15.94 7.68 -5.75
N GLU A 125 15.89 6.95 -6.87
CA GLU A 125 15.89 7.56 -8.20
C GLU A 125 14.56 8.26 -8.53
N LEU A 126 13.43 7.64 -8.19
CA LEU A 126 12.10 8.17 -8.51
C LEU A 126 11.71 9.39 -7.67
N TYR A 127 12.21 9.47 -6.43
CA TYR A 127 11.81 10.50 -5.45
C TYR A 127 12.97 11.43 -5.06
N LYS A 128 13.85 11.68 -5.99
CA LYS A 128 14.93 12.67 -5.83
C LYS A 128 14.40 14.08 -5.56
#